data_592ec2b7762993ae3faa92095faa7d74
#
_entry.id   592ec2b7762993ae3faa92095faa7d74
#
_cell.length_a   1.000
_cell.length_b   1.000
_cell.length_c   1.000
_cell.angle_alpha   90.00
_cell.angle_beta   90.00
_cell.angle_gamma   90.00
#
_symmetry.space_group_name_H-M   'P 1'
#
loop_
_entity.id
_entity.type
_entity.pdbx_description
1 polymer ?
#
loop_
_entity_poly.entity_id
_entity_poly.type
_entity_poly.pdbx_seq_one_letter_code
_entity_poly.pdbx_strand_id
1 'polypeptide(L)'
;MTQHKDLLIAGAGILGLSHAYAAAKRGLKVSVFERTATPLGASVRNFGQALVTGQPPGQMLDLARQSREIWGQWAQQANLQLKRNGSYLFARTEAEEHLLEAFCAGRAKAHGYRVNLLQGAALNDLYGGQFRHHRAALHGLDDQQLYSREALPALIEYLRRDLKVEFHFS
;
A
#
# COMPACT_ATOMS: atom_id res chain seq x y z
N MET A 1 32.43 -21.05 11.10
CA MET A 1 32.49 -20.69 9.67
C MET A 1 31.67 -19.42 9.47
N THR A 2 32.29 -18.33 9.10
CA THR A 2 31.59 -17.08 8.74
C THR A 2 30.83 -17.33 7.44
N GLN A 3 29.49 -17.35 7.52
CA GLN A 3 28.70 -17.46 6.30
C GLN A 3 28.78 -16.16 5.52
N HIS A 4 29.28 -16.22 4.30
CA HIS A 4 29.31 -15.09 3.39
C HIS A 4 27.88 -14.64 3.08
N LYS A 5 27.61 -13.33 3.15
CA LYS A 5 26.35 -12.69 2.75
C LYS A 5 26.58 -11.81 1.53
N ASP A 6 25.65 -11.84 0.61
CA ASP A 6 25.71 -11.03 -0.60
C ASP A 6 25.17 -9.61 -0.34
N LEU A 7 24.26 -9.46 0.64
CA LEU A 7 23.64 -8.18 0.98
C LEU A 7 23.42 -8.06 2.49
N LEU A 8 23.83 -6.92 3.05
CA LEU A 8 23.54 -6.50 4.42
C LEU A 8 22.61 -5.28 4.38
N ILE A 9 21.53 -5.32 5.15
CA ILE A 9 20.53 -4.26 5.19
C ILE A 9 20.41 -3.74 6.61
N ALA A 10 20.50 -2.42 6.77
CA ALA A 10 20.25 -1.74 8.04
C ALA A 10 18.82 -1.23 8.10
N GLY A 11 18.03 -1.78 9.03
CA GLY A 11 16.63 -1.45 9.29
C GLY A 11 15.64 -2.44 8.68
N ALA A 12 14.72 -2.94 9.53
CA ALA A 12 13.62 -3.82 9.15
C ALA A 12 12.29 -3.05 8.89
N GLY A 13 12.37 -1.79 8.49
CA GLY A 13 11.22 -1.05 7.97
C GLY A 13 10.85 -1.51 6.56
N ILE A 14 9.74 -0.98 6.02
CA ILE A 14 9.22 -1.44 4.72
C ILE A 14 10.24 -1.34 3.58
N LEU A 15 11.10 -0.32 3.57
CA LEU A 15 12.15 -0.20 2.56
C LEU A 15 13.17 -1.33 2.68
N GLY A 16 13.66 -1.61 3.90
CA GLY A 16 14.60 -2.71 4.14
C GLY A 16 14.00 -4.06 3.78
N LEU A 17 12.75 -4.32 4.17
CA LEU A 17 12.05 -5.56 3.85
C LEU A 17 11.81 -5.72 2.34
N SER A 18 11.52 -4.62 1.63
CA SER A 18 11.36 -4.64 0.16
C SER A 18 12.68 -4.98 -0.54
N HIS A 19 13.80 -4.42 -0.09
CA HIS A 19 15.12 -4.76 -0.61
C HIS A 19 15.50 -6.21 -0.29
N ALA A 20 15.23 -6.65 0.94
CA ALA A 20 15.46 -8.05 1.33
C ALA A 20 14.66 -9.02 0.46
N TYR A 21 13.38 -8.73 0.24
CA TYR A 21 12.53 -9.51 -0.65
C TYR A 21 13.09 -9.57 -2.07
N ALA A 22 13.39 -8.41 -2.65
CA ALA A 22 13.87 -8.31 -4.03
C ALA A 22 15.22 -9.03 -4.23
N ALA A 23 16.11 -8.94 -3.26
CA ALA A 23 17.41 -9.62 -3.28
C ALA A 23 17.25 -11.14 -3.10
N ALA A 24 16.51 -11.57 -2.09
CA ALA A 24 16.27 -13.00 -1.83
C ALA A 24 15.54 -13.70 -2.98
N LYS A 25 14.59 -13.02 -3.64
CA LYS A 25 13.94 -13.53 -4.86
C LYS A 25 14.90 -13.72 -6.04
N ARG A 26 16.06 -13.07 -6.00
CA ARG A 26 17.17 -13.26 -6.97
C ARG A 26 18.21 -14.30 -6.52
N GLY A 27 17.94 -14.99 -5.41
CA GLY A 27 18.83 -16.02 -4.88
C GLY A 27 20.00 -15.47 -4.04
N LEU A 28 20.01 -14.18 -3.72
CA LEU A 28 21.05 -13.59 -2.88
C LEU A 28 20.86 -13.96 -1.40
N LYS A 29 21.97 -14.18 -0.70
CA LYS A 29 22.00 -14.41 0.75
C LYS A 29 21.94 -13.07 1.48
N VAL A 30 20.85 -12.82 2.20
CA VAL A 30 20.56 -11.51 2.81
C VAL A 30 20.55 -11.61 4.33
N SER A 31 21.15 -10.61 4.99
CA SER A 31 21.00 -10.36 6.42
C SER A 31 20.46 -8.95 6.66
N VAL A 32 19.46 -8.86 7.53
CA VAL A 32 18.82 -7.60 7.95
C VAL A 32 19.13 -7.35 9.42
N PHE A 33 19.59 -6.15 9.75
CA PHE A 33 19.89 -5.72 11.11
C PHE A 33 18.91 -4.65 11.54
N GLU A 34 18.22 -4.84 12.66
CA GLU A 34 17.29 -3.89 13.23
C GLU A 34 17.69 -3.57 14.66
N ARG A 35 17.74 -2.28 14.99
CA ARG A 35 18.19 -1.79 16.31
C ARG A 35 17.20 -1.99 17.45
N THR A 36 16.00 -2.44 17.16
CA THR A 36 14.93 -2.66 18.14
C THR A 36 14.38 -4.08 17.99
N ALA A 37 13.85 -4.64 19.07
CA ALA A 37 13.26 -5.99 19.05
C ALA A 37 12.11 -6.13 18.02
N THR A 38 11.46 -5.02 17.68
CA THR A 38 10.43 -4.95 16.63
C THR A 38 10.55 -3.61 15.90
N PRO A 39 10.18 -3.52 14.60
CA PRO A 39 10.18 -2.25 13.89
C PRO A 39 9.22 -1.24 14.53
N LEU A 40 9.73 -0.06 14.92
CA LEU A 40 8.97 1.00 15.60
C LEU A 40 8.89 2.30 14.78
N GLY A 41 9.50 2.33 13.59
CA GLY A 41 9.62 3.52 12.75
C GLY A 41 8.33 3.90 11.99
N ALA A 42 8.49 4.76 10.98
CA ALA A 42 7.39 5.28 10.16
C ALA A 42 6.53 4.18 9.50
N SER A 43 7.13 3.03 9.20
CA SER A 43 6.46 1.92 8.53
C SER A 43 5.33 1.28 9.34
N VAL A 44 5.28 1.47 10.66
CA VAL A 44 4.19 1.00 11.53
C VAL A 44 3.33 2.15 12.10
N ARG A 45 3.69 3.40 11.78
CA ARG A 45 3.03 4.61 12.30
C ARG A 45 2.26 5.35 11.21
N ASN A 46 1.67 4.61 10.28
CA ASN A 46 0.89 5.14 9.18
C ASN A 46 -0.49 4.47 9.13
N PHE A 47 -1.35 4.94 8.25
CA PHE A 47 -2.73 4.45 8.11
C PHE A 47 -2.84 3.14 7.32
N GLY A 48 -1.73 2.58 6.86
CA GLY A 48 -1.71 1.34 6.06
C GLY A 48 -2.36 1.47 4.69
N GLN A 49 -2.41 2.67 4.13
CA GLN A 49 -3.00 2.90 2.82
C GLN A 49 -1.96 2.65 1.72
N ALA A 50 -2.31 1.78 0.77
CA ALA A 50 -1.59 1.55 -0.47
C ALA A 50 -2.40 2.16 -1.61
N LEU A 51 -2.14 3.46 -1.86
CA LEU A 51 -2.92 4.29 -2.77
C LEU A 51 -2.35 4.30 -4.18
N VAL A 52 -3.22 4.08 -5.16
CA VAL A 52 -3.00 4.25 -6.60
C VAL A 52 -3.67 5.53 -7.09
N THR A 53 -4.90 5.78 -6.63
CA THR A 53 -5.76 6.87 -7.12
C THR A 53 -5.17 8.26 -6.87
N GLY A 54 -4.44 8.47 -5.78
CA GLY A 54 -3.81 9.75 -5.45
C GLY A 54 -2.44 10.00 -6.11
N GLN A 55 -1.91 9.06 -6.87
CA GLN A 55 -0.58 9.20 -7.46
C GLN A 55 -0.61 10.04 -8.75
N PRO A 56 0.39 10.89 -9.01
CA PRO A 56 0.48 11.62 -10.28
C PRO A 56 0.71 10.65 -11.45
N PRO A 57 0.21 11.00 -12.66
CA PRO A 57 0.44 10.22 -13.88
C PRO A 57 1.93 10.04 -14.19
N GLY A 58 2.27 8.99 -14.92
CA GLY A 58 3.63 8.62 -15.29
C GLY A 58 4.27 7.68 -14.29
N GLN A 59 5.57 7.80 -14.07
CA GLN A 59 6.37 6.85 -13.29
C GLN A 59 5.80 6.55 -11.89
N MET A 60 5.27 7.55 -11.19
CA MET A 60 4.70 7.34 -9.85
C MET A 60 3.45 6.46 -9.88
N LEU A 61 2.57 6.68 -10.85
CA LEU A 61 1.38 5.84 -11.03
C LEU A 61 1.77 4.40 -11.39
N ASP A 62 2.78 4.22 -12.24
CA ASP A 62 3.25 2.89 -12.65
C ASP A 62 3.88 2.15 -11.47
N LEU A 63 4.70 2.84 -10.67
CA LEU A 63 5.27 2.28 -9.43
C LEU A 63 4.19 1.93 -8.40
N ALA A 64 3.15 2.76 -8.26
CA ALA A 64 2.04 2.48 -7.36
C ALA A 64 1.27 1.21 -7.78
N ARG A 65 1.03 1.04 -9.08
CA ARG A 65 0.41 -0.17 -9.62
C ARG A 65 1.26 -1.42 -9.38
N GLN A 66 2.56 -1.33 -9.63
CA GLN A 66 3.50 -2.42 -9.32
C GLN A 66 3.52 -2.75 -7.82
N SER A 67 3.57 -1.73 -6.97
CA SER A 67 3.52 -1.91 -5.51
C SER A 67 2.22 -2.58 -5.07
N ARG A 68 1.09 -2.20 -5.65
CA ARG A 68 -0.22 -2.82 -5.40
C ARG A 68 -0.20 -4.33 -5.70
N GLU A 69 0.40 -4.73 -6.82
CA GLU A 69 0.53 -6.16 -7.17
C GLU A 69 1.44 -6.91 -6.18
N ILE A 70 2.56 -6.30 -5.78
CA ILE A 70 3.48 -6.88 -4.78
C ILE A 70 2.77 -7.05 -3.43
N TRP A 71 2.01 -6.05 -2.97
CA TRP A 71 1.19 -6.18 -1.75
C TRP A 71 0.18 -7.31 -1.85
N GLY A 72 -0.43 -7.51 -3.03
CA GLY A 72 -1.32 -8.63 -3.30
C GLY A 72 -0.64 -9.99 -3.16
N GLN A 73 0.57 -10.13 -3.68
CA GLN A 73 1.39 -11.35 -3.53
C GLN A 73 1.80 -11.57 -2.07
N TRP A 74 2.26 -10.55 -1.38
CA TRP A 74 2.64 -10.63 0.03
C TRP A 74 1.45 -10.99 0.92
N ALA A 75 0.26 -10.46 0.61
CA ALA A 75 -0.94 -10.81 1.36
C ALA A 75 -1.22 -12.31 1.34
N GLN A 76 -0.99 -12.96 0.21
CA GLN A 76 -1.15 -14.42 0.07
C GLN A 76 -0.01 -15.18 0.75
N GLN A 77 1.25 -14.77 0.51
CA GLN A 77 2.43 -15.50 0.95
C GLN A 77 2.72 -15.33 2.45
N ALA A 78 2.47 -14.14 2.99
CA ALA A 78 2.67 -13.81 4.40
C ALA A 78 1.38 -13.85 5.22
N ASN A 79 0.26 -14.28 4.64
CA ASN A 79 -1.07 -14.31 5.28
C ASN A 79 -1.46 -12.94 5.88
N LEU A 80 -1.27 -11.86 5.10
CA LEU A 80 -1.62 -10.51 5.52
C LEU A 80 -3.10 -10.22 5.27
N GLN A 81 -3.72 -9.52 6.20
CA GLN A 81 -5.05 -8.96 5.97
C GLN A 81 -4.95 -7.73 5.08
N LEU A 82 -5.24 -7.92 3.80
CA LEU A 82 -5.28 -6.86 2.79
C LEU A 82 -6.73 -6.60 2.39
N LYS A 83 -7.24 -5.41 2.70
CA LYS A 83 -8.57 -4.96 2.28
C LYS A 83 -8.46 -4.32 0.89
N ARG A 84 -9.32 -4.77 -0.03
CA ARG A 84 -9.36 -4.32 -1.44
C ARG A 84 -10.70 -3.63 -1.76
N ASN A 85 -11.18 -2.83 -0.83
CA ASN A 85 -12.45 -2.13 -0.93
C ASN A 85 -12.33 -0.69 -1.45
N GLY A 86 -11.14 -0.32 -1.92
CA GLY A 86 -10.87 1.01 -2.44
C GLY A 86 -10.72 2.08 -1.35
N SER A 87 -10.71 3.33 -1.80
CA SER A 87 -10.71 4.51 -0.95
C SER A 87 -11.76 5.51 -1.44
N TYR A 88 -12.17 6.42 -0.55
CA TYR A 88 -13.10 7.48 -0.89
C TYR A 88 -12.48 8.85 -0.62
N LEU A 89 -12.55 9.73 -1.62
CA LEU A 89 -12.23 11.15 -1.48
C LEU A 89 -13.54 11.93 -1.59
N PHE A 90 -13.92 12.60 -0.50
CA PHE A 90 -15.20 13.31 -0.41
C PHE A 90 -15.07 14.78 -0.78
N ALA A 91 -16.01 15.29 -1.59
CA ALA A 91 -16.21 16.70 -1.88
C ALA A 91 -17.28 17.29 -0.94
N ARG A 92 -16.95 18.42 -0.28
CA ARG A 92 -17.84 19.16 0.61
C ARG A 92 -18.38 20.43 -0.04
N THR A 93 -17.59 21.03 -0.91
CA THR A 93 -17.90 22.26 -1.63
C THR A 93 -18.17 21.97 -3.11
N GLU A 94 -18.85 22.92 -3.77
CA GLU A 94 -19.10 22.87 -5.21
C GLU A 94 -17.80 22.85 -6.03
N ALA A 95 -16.81 23.63 -5.61
CA ALA A 95 -15.50 23.65 -6.25
C ALA A 95 -14.79 22.28 -6.16
N GLU A 96 -14.87 21.60 -5.03
CA GLU A 96 -14.32 20.25 -4.88
C GLU A 96 -15.07 19.21 -5.73
N GLU A 97 -16.39 19.32 -5.80
CA GLU A 97 -17.22 18.47 -6.66
C GLU A 97 -16.81 18.62 -8.13
N HIS A 98 -16.73 19.84 -8.63
CA HIS A 98 -16.27 20.12 -10.01
C HIS A 98 -14.86 19.58 -10.27
N LEU A 99 -13.96 19.64 -9.29
CA LEU A 99 -12.63 19.05 -9.41
C LEU A 99 -12.66 17.53 -9.59
N LEU A 100 -13.53 16.83 -8.83
CA LEU A 100 -13.70 15.38 -8.96
C LEU A 100 -14.34 15.02 -10.31
N GLU A 101 -15.31 15.79 -10.76
CA GLU A 101 -15.94 15.61 -12.09
C GLU A 101 -14.90 15.79 -13.22
N ALA A 102 -14.13 16.88 -13.18
CA ALA A 102 -13.09 17.17 -14.15
C ALA A 102 -12.00 16.09 -14.15
N PHE A 103 -11.62 15.61 -12.97
CA PHE A 103 -10.66 14.50 -12.86
C PHE A 103 -11.21 13.23 -13.52
N CYS A 104 -12.46 12.85 -13.25
CA CYS A 104 -13.08 11.66 -13.83
C CYS A 104 -13.23 11.79 -15.36
N ALA A 105 -13.67 12.95 -15.85
CA ALA A 105 -13.90 13.18 -17.28
C ALA A 105 -12.60 13.20 -18.09
N GLY A 106 -11.54 13.73 -17.52
CA GLY A 106 -10.25 13.97 -18.20
C GLY A 106 -9.15 13.00 -17.75
N ARG A 107 -8.46 13.37 -16.67
CA ARG A 107 -7.22 12.71 -16.23
C ARG A 107 -7.42 11.22 -15.92
N ALA A 108 -8.52 10.85 -15.28
CA ALA A 108 -8.78 9.46 -14.92
C ALA A 108 -8.86 8.57 -16.17
N LYS A 109 -9.57 9.01 -17.19
CA LYS A 109 -9.69 8.28 -18.46
C LYS A 109 -8.36 8.26 -19.22
N ALA A 110 -7.67 9.41 -19.32
CA ALA A 110 -6.42 9.53 -20.08
C ALA A 110 -5.30 8.64 -19.53
N HIS A 111 -5.27 8.40 -18.22
CA HIS A 111 -4.21 7.63 -17.56
C HIS A 111 -4.68 6.31 -16.94
N GLY A 112 -5.93 5.90 -17.20
CA GLY A 112 -6.46 4.60 -16.80
C GLY A 112 -6.61 4.43 -15.28
N TYR A 113 -6.98 5.49 -14.54
CA TYR A 113 -7.40 5.32 -13.14
C TYR A 113 -8.76 4.65 -13.10
N ARG A 114 -8.88 3.63 -12.28
CA ARG A 114 -10.15 2.94 -12.06
C ARG A 114 -10.89 3.63 -10.92
N VAL A 115 -11.81 4.51 -11.29
CA VAL A 115 -12.56 5.33 -10.32
C VAL A 115 -14.04 5.40 -10.68
N ASN A 116 -14.87 5.56 -9.66
CA ASN A 116 -16.28 5.88 -9.80
C ASN A 116 -16.59 7.20 -9.08
N LEU A 117 -17.32 8.09 -9.72
CA LEU A 117 -17.86 9.28 -9.07
C LEU A 117 -19.25 8.94 -8.52
N LEU A 118 -19.43 9.12 -7.22
CA LEU A 118 -20.71 8.91 -6.52
C LEU A 118 -21.33 10.26 -6.20
N GLN A 119 -22.58 10.45 -6.62
CA GLN A 119 -23.40 11.63 -6.38
C GLN A 119 -24.85 11.21 -6.12
N GLY A 120 -25.68 12.11 -5.61
CA GLY A 120 -27.11 11.86 -5.39
C GLY A 120 -27.40 10.61 -4.57
N ALA A 121 -28.27 9.74 -5.07
CA ALA A 121 -28.70 8.53 -4.36
C ALA A 121 -27.54 7.59 -4.03
N ALA A 122 -26.61 7.36 -4.96
CA ALA A 122 -25.47 6.47 -4.73
C ALA A 122 -24.54 6.96 -3.58
N LEU A 123 -24.37 8.27 -3.43
CA LEU A 123 -23.66 8.86 -2.31
C LEU A 123 -24.48 8.77 -1.01
N ASN A 124 -25.79 9.04 -1.11
CA ASN A 124 -26.67 9.03 0.06
C ASN A 124 -26.78 7.64 0.69
N ASP A 125 -26.74 6.58 -0.10
CA ASP A 125 -26.82 5.20 0.37
C ASP A 125 -25.48 4.66 0.90
N LEU A 126 -24.40 5.38 0.62
CA LEU A 126 -23.08 4.96 1.03
C LEU A 126 -22.97 4.83 2.56
N TYR A 127 -22.61 3.63 3.03
CA TYR A 127 -22.51 3.28 4.46
C TYR A 127 -23.75 3.69 5.28
N GLY A 128 -24.94 3.43 4.76
CA GLY A 128 -26.19 3.71 5.48
C GLY A 128 -26.45 5.19 5.67
N GLY A 129 -26.00 6.04 4.75
CA GLY A 129 -26.28 7.47 4.75
C GLY A 129 -25.35 8.32 5.59
N GLN A 130 -24.25 7.77 6.09
CA GLN A 130 -23.29 8.51 6.92
C GLN A 130 -22.67 9.71 6.19
N PHE A 131 -22.59 9.65 4.85
CA PHE A 131 -21.91 10.66 4.03
C PHE A 131 -22.88 11.55 3.22
N ARG A 132 -24.16 11.50 3.51
CA ARG A 132 -25.21 12.28 2.80
C ARG A 132 -25.03 13.80 2.79
N HIS A 133 -24.18 14.32 3.68
CA HIS A 133 -23.87 15.76 3.76
C HIS A 133 -22.76 16.18 2.79
N HIS A 134 -22.11 15.24 2.12
CA HIS A 134 -21.13 15.52 1.09
C HIS A 134 -21.83 15.68 -0.27
N ARG A 135 -21.21 16.41 -1.18
CA ARG A 135 -21.73 16.67 -2.53
C ARG A 135 -21.41 15.55 -3.51
N ALA A 136 -20.20 15.01 -3.39
CA ALA A 136 -19.72 13.89 -4.19
C ALA A 136 -18.70 13.07 -3.42
N ALA A 137 -18.43 11.85 -3.91
CA ALA A 137 -17.31 11.05 -3.49
C ALA A 137 -16.64 10.38 -4.70
N LEU A 138 -15.33 10.48 -4.81
CA LEU A 138 -14.54 9.70 -5.74
C LEU A 138 -14.16 8.38 -5.06
N HIS A 139 -14.63 7.26 -5.62
CA HIS A 139 -14.23 5.92 -5.18
C HIS A 139 -13.06 5.41 -6.03
N GLY A 140 -11.87 5.35 -5.45
CA GLY A 140 -10.68 4.78 -6.07
C GLY A 140 -10.66 3.26 -5.91
N LEU A 141 -10.91 2.52 -6.99
CA LEU A 141 -11.11 1.07 -6.94
C LEU A 141 -9.82 0.26 -6.76
N ASP A 142 -8.68 0.85 -7.11
CA ASP A 142 -7.38 0.18 -7.02
C ASP A 142 -6.68 0.36 -5.69
N ASP A 143 -7.22 1.20 -4.83
CA ASP A 143 -6.65 1.49 -3.53
C ASP A 143 -6.90 0.33 -2.55
N GLN A 144 -5.91 0.09 -1.70
CA GLN A 144 -5.91 -1.02 -0.75
C GLN A 144 -5.54 -0.51 0.64
N GLN A 145 -5.95 -1.27 1.66
CA GLN A 145 -5.60 -0.99 3.04
C GLN A 145 -5.10 -2.25 3.74
N LEU A 146 -4.07 -2.09 4.54
CA LEU A 146 -3.49 -3.11 5.40
C LEU A 146 -3.24 -2.56 6.81
N TYR A 147 -3.15 -3.45 7.79
CA TYR A 147 -2.75 -3.07 9.13
C TYR A 147 -1.22 -3.07 9.24
N SER A 148 -0.61 -1.89 9.16
CA SER A 148 0.85 -1.74 9.09
C SER A 148 1.59 -2.37 10.29
N ARG A 149 0.97 -2.37 11.48
CA ARG A 149 1.53 -3.00 12.68
C ARG A 149 1.58 -4.53 12.61
N GLU A 150 0.68 -5.14 11.86
CA GLU A 150 0.62 -6.59 11.66
C GLU A 150 1.41 -7.00 10.41
N ALA A 151 1.43 -6.14 9.40
CA ALA A 151 2.04 -6.44 8.11
C ALA A 151 3.56 -6.63 8.19
N LEU A 152 4.27 -5.77 8.93
CA LEU A 152 5.73 -5.88 9.01
C LEU A 152 6.21 -7.15 9.73
N PRO A 153 5.67 -7.52 10.91
CA PRO A 153 6.00 -8.79 11.55
C PRO A 153 5.72 -10.00 10.66
N ALA A 154 4.58 -10.01 9.98
CA ALA A 154 4.22 -11.10 9.09
C ALA A 154 5.15 -11.19 7.85
N LEU A 155 5.57 -10.05 7.29
CA LEU A 155 6.57 -10.00 6.22
C LEU A 155 7.94 -10.50 6.70
N ILE A 156 8.38 -10.12 7.88
CA ILE A 156 9.63 -10.60 8.48
C ILE A 156 9.60 -12.12 8.60
N GLU A 157 8.50 -12.67 9.12
CA GLU A 157 8.34 -14.11 9.28
C GLU A 157 8.34 -14.84 7.93
N TYR A 158 7.62 -14.31 6.94
CA TYR A 158 7.63 -14.84 5.58
C TYR A 158 9.05 -14.83 4.97
N LEU A 159 9.74 -13.70 5.05
CA LEU A 159 11.10 -13.57 4.51
C LEU A 159 12.08 -14.53 5.19
N ARG A 160 11.95 -14.70 6.52
CA ARG A 160 12.78 -15.63 7.30
C ARG A 160 12.48 -17.08 6.93
N ARG A 161 11.22 -17.48 6.97
CA ARG A 161 10.80 -18.86 6.80
C ARG A 161 10.97 -19.35 5.35
N ASP A 162 10.48 -18.57 4.39
CA ASP A 162 10.34 -19.03 3.00
C ASP A 162 11.52 -18.59 2.12
N LEU A 163 12.05 -17.38 2.34
CA LEU A 163 13.14 -16.82 1.55
C LEU A 163 14.51 -16.86 2.24
N LYS A 164 14.58 -17.44 3.45
CA LYS A 164 15.84 -17.69 4.19
C LYS A 164 16.64 -16.41 4.47
N VAL A 165 15.95 -15.27 4.59
CA VAL A 165 16.56 -14.02 5.03
C VAL A 165 16.87 -14.12 6.52
N GLU A 166 18.09 -13.76 6.90
CA GLU A 166 18.48 -13.70 8.31
C GLU A 166 18.14 -12.35 8.92
N PHE A 167 17.62 -12.36 10.13
CA PHE A 167 17.28 -11.15 10.87
C PHE A 167 17.99 -11.12 12.22
N HIS A 168 18.62 -9.98 12.52
CA HIS A 168 19.31 -9.68 13.76
C HIS A 168 18.63 -8.47 14.41
N PHE A 169 18.01 -8.69 15.54
CA PHE A 169 17.32 -7.67 16.35
C PHE A 169 18.15 -7.42 17.62
N SER A 170 18.16 -6.16 18.10
CA SER A 170 18.82 -5.79 19.37
C SER A 170 17.86 -5.80 20.53
#